data_37ae19ea65dd0f628a5213d427036e81
#
_entry.id   37ae19ea65dd0f628a5213d427036e81
#
_cell.length_a   1.000
_cell.length_b   1.000
_cell.length_c   1.000
_cell.angle_alpha   90.00
_cell.angle_beta   90.00
_cell.angle_gamma   90.00
#
_symmetry.space_group_name_H-M   'P 1'
#
loop_
_entity.id
_entity.type
_entity.pdbx_description
1 polymer ?
#
loop_
_entity_poly.entity_id
_entity_poly.type
_entity_poly.pdbx_seq_one_letter_code
_entity_poly.pdbx_strand_id
1 'polypeptide(L)'
;MKRLFFALALCAASGACMAGGDMRFYEARSDKIRFTGRAAENGDGSLSFDWSGCHFTFRFDGSRCAMRAADTGRNYYNVFVDGRLYGKATVEGASSCVPLAEGLAPGPHTVTVQKRTEAEQGRTTLYGIEADGALLDLPPAPSRLIEFIGDSHTCGYGTEGKTASEPFTPETENCDLAWGCIV
;
A
#
# COMPACT_ATOMS: atom_id res chain seq x y z
N MET A 1 -16.73 -13.27 48.47
CA MET A 1 -15.99 -13.62 47.26
C MET A 1 -15.98 -12.41 46.33
N LYS A 2 -14.88 -11.63 46.32
CA LYS A 2 -14.71 -10.43 45.49
C LYS A 2 -14.07 -10.85 44.16
N ARG A 3 -14.80 -10.69 43.07
CA ARG A 3 -14.27 -10.94 41.71
C ARG A 3 -13.44 -9.72 41.29
N LEU A 4 -12.14 -9.91 41.16
CA LEU A 4 -11.20 -8.94 40.63
C LEU A 4 -11.27 -8.99 39.10
N PHE A 5 -11.79 -7.93 38.47
CA PHE A 5 -11.70 -7.75 37.02
C PHE A 5 -10.31 -7.17 36.69
N PHE A 6 -9.48 -7.98 36.05
CA PHE A 6 -8.25 -7.49 35.42
C PHE A 6 -8.65 -6.86 34.07
N ALA A 7 -8.63 -5.54 34.02
CA ALA A 7 -8.68 -4.84 32.74
C ALA A 7 -7.27 -4.94 32.12
N LEU A 8 -7.16 -5.74 31.04
CA LEU A 8 -5.95 -5.79 30.21
C LEU A 8 -5.91 -4.51 29.38
N ALA A 9 -5.12 -3.53 29.80
CA ALA A 9 -4.82 -2.36 28.98
C ALA A 9 -3.93 -2.79 27.82
N LEU A 10 -4.50 -2.86 26.63
CA LEU A 10 -3.77 -3.07 25.38
C LEU A 10 -2.98 -1.78 25.11
N CYS A 11 -1.71 -1.76 25.51
CA CYS A 11 -0.77 -0.71 25.10
C CYS A 11 -0.54 -0.84 23.61
N ALA A 12 -1.23 -0.02 22.82
CA ALA A 12 -0.86 0.21 21.43
C ALA A 12 0.52 0.89 21.42
N ALA A 13 1.55 0.12 21.10
CA ALA A 13 2.87 0.67 20.81
C ALA A 13 2.77 1.41 19.47
N SER A 14 2.42 2.69 19.53
CA SER A 14 2.54 3.62 18.41
C SER A 14 4.03 3.97 18.26
N GLY A 15 4.79 3.08 17.62
CA GLY A 15 6.12 3.44 17.15
C GLY A 15 5.99 4.50 16.06
N ALA A 16 6.52 5.71 16.32
CA ALA A 16 6.62 6.73 15.28
C ALA A 16 7.49 6.17 14.14
N CYS A 17 6.97 6.22 12.93
CA CYS A 17 7.55 5.58 11.76
C CYS A 17 8.80 6.27 11.24
N MET A 18 8.95 7.56 11.49
CA MET A 18 9.99 8.39 10.89
C MET A 18 10.52 9.41 11.89
N ALA A 19 11.83 9.55 12.00
CA ALA A 19 12.47 10.56 12.84
C ALA A 19 12.30 11.96 12.24
N GLY A 20 11.58 12.83 12.94
CA GLY A 20 11.50 14.27 12.64
C GLY A 20 10.15 14.74 12.07
N GLY A 21 9.40 15.53 12.86
CA GLY A 21 8.12 16.17 12.52
C GLY A 21 6.90 15.31 12.88
N ASP A 22 5.79 16.00 13.17
CA ASP A 22 4.51 15.36 13.50
C ASP A 22 3.92 14.65 12.28
N MET A 23 4.03 13.31 12.26
CA MET A 23 3.29 12.48 11.30
C MET A 23 1.88 12.25 11.81
N ARG A 24 0.89 12.50 10.98
CA ARG A 24 -0.52 12.23 11.27
C ARG A 24 -0.92 10.90 10.67
N PHE A 25 -1.56 10.07 11.48
CA PHE A 25 -2.12 8.80 11.02
C PHE A 25 -3.54 8.99 10.50
N TYR A 26 -3.84 8.35 9.37
CA TYR A 26 -5.15 8.29 8.73
C TYR A 26 -5.50 6.83 8.48
N GLU A 27 -6.65 6.39 8.99
CA GLU A 27 -7.12 5.00 8.84
C GLU A 27 -7.32 4.63 7.36
N ALA A 28 -7.12 3.36 7.02
CA ALA A 28 -7.21 2.87 5.64
C ALA A 28 -8.59 3.14 4.99
N ARG A 29 -9.66 3.23 5.78
CA ARG A 29 -11.02 3.52 5.34
C ARG A 29 -11.39 5.00 5.37
N SER A 30 -10.43 5.89 5.55
CA SER A 30 -10.67 7.33 5.43
C SER A 30 -11.25 7.66 4.05
N ASP A 31 -12.22 8.57 4.01
CA ASP A 31 -12.82 9.11 2.77
C ASP A 31 -11.80 9.84 1.86
N LYS A 32 -10.63 10.16 2.40
CA LYS A 32 -9.49 10.75 1.68
C LYS A 32 -8.57 9.71 1.03
N ILE A 33 -8.82 8.41 1.26
CA ILE A 33 -8.05 7.31 0.68
C ILE A 33 -8.98 6.49 -0.21
N ARG A 34 -8.66 6.43 -1.51
CA ARG A 34 -9.41 5.62 -2.47
C ARG A 34 -8.70 4.31 -2.69
N PHE A 35 -9.35 3.20 -2.34
CA PHE A 35 -8.90 1.87 -2.69
C PHE A 35 -9.56 1.42 -4.02
N THR A 36 -8.78 0.80 -4.89
CA THR A 36 -9.24 0.23 -6.17
C THR A 36 -8.79 -1.22 -6.24
N GLY A 37 -9.70 -2.10 -6.57
CA GLY A 37 -9.47 -3.55 -6.60
C GLY A 37 -10.29 -4.26 -5.54
N ARG A 38 -9.93 -5.52 -5.26
CA ARG A 38 -10.63 -6.38 -4.30
C ARG A 38 -9.94 -6.34 -2.94
N ALA A 39 -10.66 -5.92 -1.92
CA ALA A 39 -10.23 -5.96 -0.53
C ALA A 39 -11.34 -6.45 0.39
N ALA A 40 -10.94 -7.10 1.47
CA ALA A 40 -11.81 -7.39 2.59
C ALA A 40 -11.67 -6.28 3.63
N GLU A 41 -12.80 -5.77 4.11
CA GLU A 41 -12.84 -4.84 5.24
C GLU A 41 -12.79 -5.62 6.55
N ASN A 42 -11.84 -5.29 7.41
CA ASN A 42 -11.70 -5.89 8.72
C ASN A 42 -12.48 -5.11 9.79
N GLY A 43 -12.79 -5.78 10.90
CA GLY A 43 -13.55 -5.18 12.00
C GLY A 43 -12.82 -4.05 12.73
N ASP A 44 -11.52 -3.91 12.55
CA ASP A 44 -10.65 -2.86 13.11
C ASP A 44 -10.46 -1.65 12.17
N GLY A 45 -11.16 -1.63 11.03
CA GLY A 45 -11.05 -0.56 10.04
C GLY A 45 -9.91 -0.72 9.03
N SER A 46 -9.10 -1.77 9.15
CA SER A 46 -8.06 -2.08 8.15
C SER A 46 -8.63 -2.77 6.91
N LEU A 47 -7.85 -2.81 5.84
CA LEU A 47 -8.19 -3.46 4.56
C LEU A 47 -7.19 -4.58 4.28
N SER A 48 -7.70 -5.79 4.00
CA SER A 48 -6.86 -6.92 3.59
C SER A 48 -7.04 -7.23 2.11
N PHE A 49 -5.93 -7.40 1.39
CA PHE A 49 -5.94 -7.68 -0.05
C PHE A 49 -4.70 -8.49 -0.46
N ASP A 50 -4.81 -9.21 -1.57
CA ASP A 50 -3.75 -10.11 -2.05
C ASP A 50 -3.54 -10.06 -3.58
N TRP A 51 -4.49 -9.55 -4.36
CA TRP A 51 -4.38 -9.51 -5.82
C TRP A 51 -3.40 -8.44 -6.32
N SER A 52 -2.62 -8.80 -7.35
CA SER A 52 -1.79 -7.85 -8.09
C SER A 52 -2.66 -6.77 -8.75
N GLY A 53 -2.10 -5.55 -8.89
CA GLY A 53 -2.81 -4.41 -9.43
C GLY A 53 -3.76 -3.71 -8.47
N CYS A 54 -4.15 -4.35 -7.34
CA CYS A 54 -4.83 -3.62 -6.28
C CYS A 54 -4.00 -2.42 -5.86
N HIS A 55 -4.63 -1.26 -5.74
CA HIS A 55 -3.93 -0.05 -5.37
C HIS A 55 -4.80 0.86 -4.50
N PHE A 56 -4.14 1.73 -3.77
CA PHE A 56 -4.80 2.82 -3.08
C PHE A 56 -4.13 4.14 -3.45
N THR A 57 -4.95 5.19 -3.49
CA THR A 57 -4.53 6.53 -3.84
C THR A 57 -4.98 7.50 -2.77
N PHE A 58 -4.10 8.41 -2.39
CA PHE A 58 -4.39 9.53 -1.50
C PHE A 58 -3.68 10.78 -2.00
N ARG A 59 -4.16 11.93 -1.55
CA ARG A 59 -3.53 13.20 -1.82
C ARG A 59 -3.23 13.90 -0.51
N PHE A 60 -2.05 14.49 -0.37
CA PHE A 60 -1.66 15.16 0.86
C PHE A 60 -0.87 16.44 0.57
N ASP A 61 -0.87 17.37 1.51
CA ASP A 61 -0.09 18.60 1.46
C ASP A 61 1.08 18.46 2.41
N GLY A 62 2.24 18.11 1.89
CA GLY A 62 3.41 17.80 2.71
C GLY A 62 4.61 17.38 1.88
N SER A 63 5.61 16.78 2.53
CA SER A 63 6.88 16.40 1.92
C SER A 63 7.25 14.93 2.10
N ARG A 64 6.53 14.20 2.97
CA ARG A 64 6.80 12.79 3.23
C ARG A 64 5.55 12.05 3.68
N CYS A 65 5.49 10.78 3.31
CA CYS A 65 4.42 9.89 3.70
C CYS A 65 4.91 8.44 3.80
N ALA A 66 4.15 7.64 4.55
CA ALA A 66 4.39 6.23 4.75
C ALA A 66 3.06 5.47 4.82
N MET A 67 3.08 4.17 4.65
CA MET A 67 1.93 3.30 4.97
C MET A 67 2.22 2.46 6.20
N ARG A 68 1.21 2.21 7.02
CA ARG A 68 1.25 1.23 8.09
C ARG A 68 0.58 -0.04 7.60
N ALA A 69 1.36 -1.09 7.45
CA ALA A 69 0.89 -2.34 6.88
C ALA A 69 1.57 -3.56 7.50
N ALA A 70 0.91 -4.72 7.40
CA ALA A 70 1.47 -6.03 7.69
C ALA A 70 1.29 -6.95 6.47
N ASP A 71 2.04 -8.02 6.40
CA ASP A 71 1.90 -9.03 5.35
C ASP A 71 2.09 -10.44 5.91
N THR A 72 1.34 -11.41 5.37
CA THR A 72 1.52 -12.83 5.75
C THR A 72 2.74 -13.48 5.09
N GLY A 73 3.31 -12.82 4.11
CA GLY A 73 4.51 -13.20 3.39
C GLY A 73 5.38 -11.98 3.10
N ARG A 74 5.77 -11.79 1.84
CA ARG A 74 6.56 -10.65 1.38
C ARG A 74 6.04 -10.14 0.05
N ASN A 75 5.52 -8.93 0.05
CA ASN A 75 4.96 -8.30 -1.13
C ASN A 75 5.65 -6.99 -1.50
N TYR A 76 5.65 -6.71 -2.80
CA TYR A 76 6.28 -5.52 -3.39
C TYR A 76 5.24 -4.59 -3.98
N TYR A 77 5.53 -3.30 -3.94
CA TYR A 77 4.64 -2.23 -4.37
C TYR A 77 5.37 -1.24 -5.25
N ASN A 78 4.73 -0.82 -6.33
CA ASN A 78 5.10 0.40 -7.03
C ASN A 78 4.54 1.59 -6.25
N VAL A 79 5.36 2.61 -6.05
CA VAL A 79 4.95 3.88 -5.48
C VAL A 79 5.03 4.93 -6.56
N PHE A 80 3.90 5.52 -6.90
CA PHE A 80 3.82 6.63 -7.84
C PHE A 80 3.56 7.92 -7.08
N VAL A 81 4.29 8.98 -7.41
CA VAL A 81 4.05 10.33 -6.93
C VAL A 81 3.76 11.21 -8.14
N ASP A 82 2.62 11.89 -8.11
CA ASP A 82 2.15 12.77 -9.18
C ASP A 82 2.14 12.08 -10.56
N GLY A 83 1.71 10.80 -10.57
CA GLY A 83 1.60 9.97 -11.78
C GLY A 83 2.93 9.43 -12.32
N ARG A 84 4.04 9.59 -11.61
CA ARG A 84 5.36 9.08 -12.01
C ARG A 84 5.85 8.04 -11.04
N LEU A 85 6.46 6.97 -11.53
CA LEU A 85 7.10 5.97 -10.67
C LEU A 85 8.20 6.65 -9.83
N TYR A 86 7.99 6.67 -8.52
CA TYR A 86 8.90 7.24 -7.53
C TYR A 86 9.85 6.18 -6.96
N GLY A 87 9.33 4.98 -6.69
CA GLY A 87 10.11 3.92 -6.11
C GLY A 87 9.34 2.62 -5.90
N LYS A 88 9.99 1.71 -5.18
CA LYS A 88 9.46 0.41 -4.79
C LYS A 88 9.43 0.31 -3.27
N ALA A 89 8.29 -0.08 -2.72
CA ALA A 89 8.13 -0.39 -1.30
C ALA A 89 8.02 -1.90 -1.10
N THR A 90 8.39 -2.38 0.09
CA THR A 90 8.26 -3.79 0.48
C THR A 90 7.50 -3.88 1.79
N VAL A 91 6.51 -4.78 1.86
CA VAL A 91 5.80 -5.12 3.09
C VAL A 91 6.07 -6.58 3.42
N GLU A 92 6.49 -6.84 4.65
CA GLU A 92 6.83 -8.18 5.13
C GLU A 92 6.53 -8.32 6.62
N GLY A 93 5.92 -9.43 7.02
CA GLY A 93 5.72 -9.80 8.41
C GLY A 93 4.76 -8.90 9.19
N ALA A 94 5.05 -8.70 10.46
CA ALA A 94 4.19 -7.97 11.40
C ALA A 94 4.04 -6.49 10.99
N SER A 95 2.97 -5.85 11.50
CA SER A 95 2.69 -4.43 11.22
C SER A 95 3.91 -3.55 11.44
N SER A 96 4.29 -2.88 10.38
CA SER A 96 5.38 -1.93 10.36
C SER A 96 4.97 -0.68 9.59
N CYS A 97 5.76 0.36 9.75
CA CYS A 97 5.64 1.55 8.97
C CYS A 97 6.62 1.47 7.79
N VAL A 98 6.08 1.60 6.60
CA VAL A 98 6.82 1.48 5.35
C VAL A 98 6.87 2.84 4.68
N PRO A 99 8.04 3.48 4.53
CA PRO A 99 8.18 4.74 3.81
C PRO A 99 7.69 4.61 2.37
N LEU A 100 6.92 5.60 1.91
CA LEU A 100 6.43 5.68 0.53
C LEU A 100 7.16 6.78 -0.24
N ALA A 101 7.27 7.96 0.35
CA ALA A 101 8.00 9.08 -0.23
C ALA A 101 8.59 9.98 0.85
N GLU A 102 9.76 10.56 0.56
CA GLU A 102 10.48 11.49 1.42
C GLU A 102 11.15 12.59 0.59
N GLY A 103 11.27 13.79 1.17
CA GLY A 103 11.97 14.89 0.53
C GLY A 103 11.27 15.45 -0.70
N LEU A 104 9.94 15.28 -0.78
CA LEU A 104 9.15 15.94 -1.81
C LEU A 104 9.18 17.47 -1.60
N ALA A 105 8.98 18.24 -2.65
CA ALA A 105 8.77 19.67 -2.52
C ALA A 105 7.55 19.92 -1.63
N PRO A 106 7.58 20.92 -0.74
CA PRO A 106 6.38 21.25 0.04
C PRO A 106 5.20 21.59 -0.87
N GLY A 107 4.04 21.00 -0.59
CA GLY A 107 2.83 21.25 -1.35
C GLY A 107 1.98 20.00 -1.57
N PRO A 108 0.94 20.10 -2.40
CA PRO A 108 0.01 19.00 -2.66
C PRO A 108 0.61 17.95 -3.60
N HIS A 109 0.66 16.71 -3.14
CA HIS A 109 1.08 15.54 -3.91
C HIS A 109 0.01 14.47 -3.96
N THR A 110 -0.08 13.76 -5.07
CA THR A 110 -0.92 12.57 -5.22
C THR A 110 -0.02 11.34 -5.19
N VAL A 111 -0.29 10.42 -4.26
CA VAL A 111 0.45 9.18 -4.13
C VAL A 111 -0.46 8.01 -4.47
N THR A 112 -0.01 7.13 -5.34
CA THR A 112 -0.65 5.84 -5.65
C THR A 112 0.31 4.71 -5.31
N VAL A 113 -0.17 3.75 -4.52
CA VAL A 113 0.60 2.57 -4.11
C VAL A 113 -0.07 1.34 -4.69
N GLN A 114 0.59 0.68 -5.63
CA GLN A 114 0.06 -0.44 -6.39
C GLN A 114 0.80 -1.73 -6.02
N LYS A 115 0.03 -2.76 -5.63
CA LYS A 115 0.59 -4.09 -5.36
C LYS A 115 1.10 -4.70 -6.67
N ARG A 116 2.38 -5.08 -6.70
CA ARG A 116 3.05 -5.66 -7.88
C ARG A 116 2.78 -7.16 -7.99
N THR A 117 2.86 -7.85 -6.87
CA THR A 117 2.95 -9.30 -6.72
C THR A 117 1.58 -9.95 -6.61
N GLU A 118 1.49 -11.20 -7.04
CA GLU A 118 0.29 -12.01 -6.95
C GLU A 118 -0.01 -12.53 -5.54
N ALA A 119 -1.16 -13.17 -5.38
CA ALA A 119 -1.69 -13.61 -4.08
C ALA A 119 -0.83 -14.68 -3.39
N GLU A 120 -0.07 -15.48 -4.14
CA GLU A 120 0.82 -16.52 -3.59
C GLU A 120 1.95 -15.94 -2.72
N GLN A 121 2.30 -14.67 -2.93
CA GLN A 121 3.36 -14.00 -2.19
C GLN A 121 2.92 -13.51 -0.80
N GLY A 122 1.63 -13.57 -0.50
CA GLY A 122 1.05 -13.21 0.78
C GLY A 122 -0.12 -12.23 0.68
N ARG A 123 -0.77 -12.05 1.82
CA ARG A 123 -1.89 -11.11 1.99
C ARG A 123 -1.45 -9.93 2.80
N THR A 124 -1.61 -8.76 2.23
CA THR A 124 -1.34 -7.49 2.91
C THR A 124 -2.55 -7.02 3.70
N THR A 125 -2.30 -6.51 4.89
CA THR A 125 -3.27 -5.74 5.68
C THR A 125 -2.78 -4.32 5.79
N LEU A 126 -3.52 -3.39 5.19
CA LEU A 126 -3.29 -1.95 5.27
C LEU A 126 -4.08 -1.38 6.45
N TYR A 127 -3.39 -0.82 7.43
CA TYR A 127 -4.00 -0.13 8.58
C TYR A 127 -4.28 1.33 8.28
N GLY A 128 -3.42 1.98 7.48
CA GLY A 128 -3.59 3.38 7.12
C GLY A 128 -2.31 4.01 6.57
N ILE A 129 -2.37 5.34 6.48
CA ILE A 129 -1.32 6.20 5.95
C ILE A 129 -0.84 7.14 7.05
N GLU A 130 0.46 7.40 7.07
CA GLU A 130 1.07 8.46 7.84
C GLU A 130 1.60 9.54 6.89
N ALA A 131 1.34 10.80 7.19
CA ALA A 131 1.83 11.94 6.41
C ALA A 131 2.20 13.11 7.33
N ASP A 132 3.18 13.91 6.93
CA ASP A 132 3.61 15.12 7.65
C ASP A 132 2.70 16.34 7.40
N GLY A 133 1.66 16.15 6.59
CA GLY A 133 0.65 17.15 6.29
C GLY A 133 -0.77 16.58 6.21
N ALA A 134 -1.72 17.44 5.92
CA ALA A 134 -3.12 17.07 5.86
C ALA A 134 -3.45 16.26 4.59
N LEU A 135 -4.30 15.22 4.71
CA LEU A 135 -4.89 14.61 3.53
C LEU A 135 -5.89 15.56 2.87
N LEU A 136 -5.83 15.63 1.56
CA LEU A 136 -6.66 16.48 0.71
C LEU A 136 -7.72 15.61 -0.01
N ASP A 137 -8.76 16.28 -0.53
CA ASP A 137 -9.75 15.62 -1.37
C ASP A 137 -9.11 15.08 -2.66
N LEU A 138 -9.50 13.86 -3.02
CA LEU A 138 -9.15 13.27 -4.30
C LEU A 138 -10.09 13.81 -5.39
N PRO A 139 -9.61 13.94 -6.63
CA PRO A 139 -10.48 14.14 -7.78
C PRO A 139 -11.56 13.05 -7.85
N PRO A 140 -12.70 13.30 -8.50
CA PRO A 140 -13.69 12.25 -8.74
C PRO A 140 -13.05 10.99 -9.33
N ALA A 141 -13.57 9.82 -8.94
CA ALA A 141 -13.12 8.56 -9.50
C ALA A 141 -13.40 8.52 -11.01
N PRO A 142 -12.56 7.82 -11.81
CA PRO A 142 -12.87 7.55 -13.20
C PRO A 142 -14.27 6.91 -13.34
N SER A 143 -15.01 7.28 -14.36
CA SER A 143 -16.37 6.75 -14.60
C SER A 143 -16.38 5.33 -15.17
N ARG A 144 -15.22 4.83 -15.59
CA ARG A 144 -15.03 3.47 -16.11
C ARG A 144 -14.01 2.74 -15.27
N LEU A 145 -14.29 1.48 -14.99
CA LEU A 145 -13.40 0.53 -14.36
C LEU A 145 -13.23 -0.66 -15.31
N ILE A 146 -11.99 -1.09 -15.54
CA ILE A 146 -11.67 -2.30 -16.28
C ILE A 146 -11.03 -3.27 -15.31
N GLU A 147 -11.57 -4.49 -15.22
CA GLU A 147 -10.98 -5.58 -14.46
C GLU A 147 -10.37 -6.58 -15.43
N PHE A 148 -9.09 -6.91 -15.24
CA PHE A 148 -8.42 -7.95 -15.97
C PHE A 148 -8.38 -9.23 -15.14
N ILE A 149 -8.85 -10.34 -15.71
CA ILE A 149 -8.81 -11.66 -15.09
C ILE A 149 -7.92 -12.54 -15.95
N GLY A 150 -6.87 -13.10 -15.34
CA GLY A 150 -5.90 -13.91 -16.04
C GLY A 150 -4.95 -14.63 -15.08
N ASP A 151 -3.84 -15.06 -15.62
CA ASP A 151 -2.81 -15.86 -14.94
C ASP A 151 -1.51 -15.05 -14.72
N SER A 152 -0.39 -15.75 -14.62
CA SER A 152 0.94 -15.20 -14.43
C SER A 152 1.34 -14.13 -15.46
N HIS A 153 0.85 -14.20 -16.70
CA HIS A 153 1.09 -13.17 -17.71
C HIS A 153 0.37 -11.86 -17.37
N THR A 154 -0.78 -11.94 -16.73
CA THR A 154 -1.58 -10.78 -16.36
C THR A 154 -1.02 -10.10 -15.11
N CYS A 155 -0.46 -10.87 -14.16
CA CYS A 155 0.18 -10.29 -12.98
C CYS A 155 1.63 -9.83 -13.21
N GLY A 156 2.19 -10.06 -14.40
CA GLY A 156 3.54 -9.60 -14.72
C GLY A 156 4.66 -10.45 -14.13
N TYR A 157 4.46 -11.78 -14.12
CA TYR A 157 5.41 -12.76 -13.61
C TYR A 157 6.76 -12.65 -14.32
N GLY A 158 7.80 -12.26 -13.59
CA GLY A 158 9.16 -12.13 -14.14
C GLY A 158 9.39 -10.99 -15.13
N THR A 159 8.50 -10.01 -15.23
CA THR A 159 8.64 -8.90 -16.21
C THR A 159 9.87 -8.03 -16.00
N GLU A 160 10.46 -8.02 -14.80
CA GLU A 160 11.72 -7.33 -14.51
C GLU A 160 12.96 -8.27 -14.56
N GLY A 161 12.79 -9.51 -15.02
CA GLY A 161 13.89 -10.44 -15.25
C GLY A 161 14.87 -9.93 -16.31
N LYS A 162 16.17 -10.10 -16.09
CA LYS A 162 17.22 -9.59 -16.98
C LYS A 162 17.43 -10.45 -18.20
N THR A 163 17.12 -11.74 -18.11
CA THR A 163 17.26 -12.72 -19.22
C THR A 163 16.10 -13.71 -19.20
N ALA A 164 15.81 -14.32 -20.34
CA ALA A 164 14.76 -15.34 -20.47
C ALA A 164 15.04 -16.63 -19.66
N SER A 165 16.26 -16.83 -19.21
CA SER A 165 16.69 -17.98 -18.41
C SER A 165 16.81 -17.68 -16.91
N GLU A 166 16.54 -16.45 -16.51
CA GLU A 166 16.56 -16.06 -15.10
C GLU A 166 15.42 -16.74 -14.36
N PRO A 167 15.67 -17.44 -13.25
CA PRO A 167 14.57 -18.00 -12.44
C PRO A 167 13.68 -16.89 -11.91
N PHE A 168 12.38 -17.17 -11.85
CA PHE A 168 11.42 -16.26 -11.24
C PHE A 168 11.79 -15.99 -9.78
N THR A 169 11.65 -14.73 -9.42
CA THR A 169 11.62 -14.28 -8.01
C THR A 169 10.50 -13.25 -7.84
N PRO A 170 9.87 -13.17 -6.67
CA PRO A 170 8.82 -12.15 -6.42
C PRO A 170 9.29 -10.71 -6.66
N GLU A 171 10.60 -10.44 -6.50
CA GLU A 171 11.20 -9.14 -6.78
C GLU A 171 11.07 -8.73 -8.25
N THR A 172 11.05 -9.71 -9.16
CA THR A 172 10.99 -9.48 -10.61
C THR A 172 9.57 -9.47 -11.16
N GLU A 173 8.57 -9.72 -10.30
CA GLU A 173 7.17 -9.61 -10.66
C GLU A 173 6.70 -8.16 -10.62
N ASN A 174 6.06 -7.69 -11.68
CA ASN A 174 5.56 -6.33 -11.74
C ASN A 174 4.36 -6.20 -12.69
N CYS A 175 3.15 -6.16 -12.13
CA CYS A 175 1.92 -6.04 -12.90
C CYS A 175 1.82 -4.73 -13.70
N ASP A 176 2.52 -3.67 -13.30
CA ASP A 176 2.54 -2.40 -14.03
C ASP A 176 3.22 -2.52 -15.41
N LEU A 177 4.09 -3.52 -15.57
CA LEU A 177 4.75 -3.86 -16.82
C LEU A 177 4.02 -4.95 -17.61
N ALA A 178 2.89 -5.45 -17.12
CA ALA A 178 2.06 -6.40 -17.83
C ALA A 178 1.08 -5.69 -18.78
N TRP A 179 0.62 -6.42 -19.78
CA TRP A 179 -0.24 -5.89 -20.85
C TRP A 179 -1.46 -5.11 -20.35
N GLY A 180 -2.05 -5.52 -19.21
CA GLY A 180 -3.26 -4.88 -18.65
C GLY A 180 -3.03 -3.45 -18.17
N CYS A 181 -1.81 -3.08 -17.79
CA CYS A 181 -1.46 -1.73 -17.37
C CYS A 181 -0.87 -0.87 -18.51
N ILE A 182 -0.54 -1.50 -19.67
CA ILE A 182 0.10 -0.82 -20.79
C ILE A 182 -0.94 -0.33 -21.82
N VAL A 183 -2.13 -0.95 -21.90
CA VAL A 183 -3.18 -0.69 -22.90
C VAL A 183 -4.15 0.42 -22.54
#